data_d4b4cf45c5727d0f69a23346fe03eae6
#
_entry.id   d4b4cf45c5727d0f69a23346fe03eae6
#
_cell.length_a   1.000
_cell.length_b   1.000
_cell.length_c   1.000
_cell.angle_alpha   90.00
_cell.angle_beta   90.00
_cell.angle_gamma   90.00
#
_symmetry.space_group_name_H-M   'P 1'
#
loop_
_entity.id
_entity.type
_entity.pdbx_description
1 polymer ?
#
loop_
_entity_poly.entity_id
_entity_poly.type
_entity_poly.pdbx_seq_one_letter_code
_entity_poly.pdbx_strand_id
1 'polypeptide(L)'
;LIDMTKHKGEHPRMGATDVCPLIPIANISMEETAKYAQQLAKRVGEELNIPVYLYEAAQPDSTRNNLSVIRAGEYEGFFKKIKEPQWKPDFGPAEFDAKRGGTVIGARDFLVAYNINLNTTSTRRANAIAFDVREAGRNVEVDGKKVNQPGTLKAVKAIGWYIEEYGVAQISMNLTN
;
A
#
# COMPACT_ATOMS: atom_id res chain seq x y z
N LEU A 1 -9.05 -1.14 19.91
CA LEU A 1 -9.44 0.26 19.97
C LEU A 1 -10.07 0.75 18.65
N ILE A 2 -9.53 0.34 17.50
CA ILE A 2 -10.09 0.66 16.19
C ILE A 2 -11.01 -0.49 15.78
N ASP A 3 -12.24 -0.15 15.43
CA ASP A 3 -13.22 -1.09 14.88
C ASP A 3 -13.39 -0.78 13.39
N MET A 4 -12.81 -1.62 12.53
CA MET A 4 -12.83 -1.44 11.08
C MET A 4 -14.24 -1.46 10.48
N THR A 5 -15.21 -2.07 11.16
CA THR A 5 -16.60 -2.06 10.68
C THR A 5 -17.23 -0.67 10.71
N LYS A 6 -16.65 0.25 11.49
CA LYS A 6 -17.10 1.65 11.66
C LYS A 6 -16.11 2.65 11.07
N HIS A 7 -14.93 2.19 10.68
CA HIS A 7 -13.87 3.06 10.18
C HIS A 7 -14.08 3.39 8.70
N LYS A 8 -13.95 4.67 8.38
CA LYS A 8 -13.87 5.19 7.02
C LYS A 8 -12.64 6.08 6.92
N GLY A 9 -11.99 6.13 5.78
CA GLY A 9 -10.83 6.97 5.55
C GLY A 9 -10.53 7.10 4.07
N GLU A 10 -9.79 8.14 3.70
CA GLU A 10 -9.44 8.45 2.31
C GLU A 10 -8.33 7.55 1.76
N HIS A 11 -7.45 7.06 2.64
CA HIS A 11 -6.39 6.14 2.24
C HIS A 11 -6.90 4.72 2.01
N PRO A 12 -6.36 4.02 1.01
CA PRO A 12 -6.49 2.57 0.91
C PRO A 12 -6.04 1.91 2.22
N ARG A 13 -6.86 1.03 2.76
CA ARG A 13 -6.56 0.31 3.99
C ARG A 13 -7.15 -1.10 3.95
N MET A 14 -6.57 -2.04 4.70
CA MET A 14 -7.11 -3.39 4.84
C MET A 14 -7.26 -3.84 6.29
N GLY A 15 -6.86 -3.03 7.26
CA GLY A 15 -7.02 -3.35 8.67
C GLY A 15 -6.67 -2.22 9.61
N ALA A 16 -6.89 -2.45 10.90
CA ALA A 16 -6.67 -1.48 11.99
C ALA A 16 -5.18 -1.13 12.15
N THR A 17 -4.30 -2.12 12.02
CA THR A 17 -2.87 -1.91 11.81
C THR A 17 -2.58 -2.26 10.36
N ASP A 18 -2.77 -1.31 9.51
CA ASP A 18 -2.77 -1.53 8.08
C ASP A 18 -1.40 -1.94 7.55
N VAL A 19 -0.35 -1.17 7.86
CA VAL A 19 1.03 -1.42 7.43
C VAL A 19 2.01 -1.19 8.58
N CYS A 20 2.93 -2.14 8.76
CA CYS A 20 4.03 -2.06 9.72
C CYS A 20 5.37 -2.24 8.99
N PRO A 21 6.01 -1.16 8.51
CA PRO A 21 7.32 -1.22 7.86
C PRO A 21 8.44 -1.27 8.89
N LEU A 22 9.42 -2.16 8.69
CA LEU A 22 10.73 -2.07 9.32
C LEU A 22 11.69 -1.39 8.34
N ILE A 23 12.48 -0.46 8.84
CA ILE A 23 13.38 0.37 8.04
C ILE A 23 14.78 0.29 8.60
N PRO A 24 15.79 -0.16 7.84
CA PRO A 24 17.19 -0.16 8.30
C PRO A 24 17.67 1.28 8.47
N ILE A 25 18.15 1.64 9.67
CA ILE A 25 18.66 2.99 9.96
C ILE A 25 20.19 2.99 9.99
N ALA A 26 20.79 2.11 10.80
CA ALA A 26 22.23 2.03 10.95
C ALA A 26 22.64 0.64 11.45
N ASN A 27 23.83 0.19 11.02
CA ASN A 27 24.44 -1.07 11.45
C ASN A 27 23.59 -2.33 11.21
N ILE A 28 22.71 -2.29 10.23
CA ILE A 28 21.86 -3.41 9.82
C ILE A 28 21.62 -3.33 8.30
N SER A 29 21.64 -4.46 7.65
CA SER A 29 21.32 -4.58 6.23
C SER A 29 19.81 -4.70 5.99
N MET A 30 19.36 -4.46 4.75
CA MET A 30 17.98 -4.70 4.34
C MET A 30 17.61 -6.18 4.51
N GLU A 31 18.54 -7.10 4.20
CA GLU A 31 18.30 -8.54 4.33
C GLU A 31 18.07 -8.94 5.80
N GLU A 32 18.87 -8.41 6.71
CA GLU A 32 18.68 -8.65 8.15
C GLU A 32 17.37 -8.04 8.65
N THR A 33 17.05 -6.81 8.20
CA THR A 33 15.78 -6.16 8.53
C THR A 33 14.58 -6.97 8.03
N ALA A 34 14.69 -7.55 6.83
CA ALA A 34 13.66 -8.43 6.28
C ALA A 34 13.44 -9.67 7.15
N LYS A 35 14.51 -10.27 7.68
CA LYS A 35 14.41 -11.41 8.61
C LYS A 35 13.67 -11.02 9.90
N TYR A 36 13.96 -9.85 10.46
CA TYR A 36 13.21 -9.33 11.63
C TYR A 36 11.74 -9.05 11.29
N ALA A 37 11.46 -8.51 10.12
CA ALA A 37 10.09 -8.30 9.66
C ALA A 37 9.31 -9.62 9.55
N GLN A 38 9.93 -10.67 9.01
CA GLN A 38 9.34 -12.02 8.94
C GLN A 38 9.08 -12.61 10.33
N GLN A 39 10.02 -12.44 11.27
CA GLN A 39 9.84 -12.91 12.65
C GLN A 39 8.69 -12.17 13.36
N LEU A 40 8.62 -10.84 13.18
CA LEU A 40 7.51 -10.03 13.71
C LEU A 40 6.17 -10.45 13.09
N ALA A 41 6.14 -10.63 11.77
CA ALA A 41 4.95 -11.05 11.04
C ALA A 41 4.42 -12.40 11.54
N LYS A 42 5.31 -13.36 11.76
CA LYS A 42 4.97 -14.66 12.35
C LYS A 42 4.36 -14.52 13.74
N ARG A 43 5.00 -13.76 14.62
CA ARG A 43 4.51 -13.52 15.98
C ARG A 43 3.14 -12.83 15.98
N VAL A 44 2.96 -11.79 15.15
CA VAL A 44 1.67 -11.09 15.03
C VAL A 44 0.58 -12.04 14.54
N GLY A 45 0.87 -12.86 13.54
CA GLY A 45 -0.08 -13.84 13.03
C GLY A 45 -0.48 -14.89 14.05
N GLU A 46 0.51 -15.44 14.78
CA GLU A 46 0.29 -16.53 15.73
C GLU A 46 -0.24 -16.03 17.09
N GLU A 47 0.35 -14.96 17.64
CA GLU A 47 0.02 -14.47 18.99
C GLU A 47 -1.27 -13.61 19.01
N LEU A 48 -1.50 -12.81 17.96
CA LEU A 48 -2.68 -11.94 17.87
C LEU A 48 -3.80 -12.51 17.00
N ASN A 49 -3.55 -13.64 16.34
CA ASN A 49 -4.53 -14.30 15.46
C ASN A 49 -5.09 -13.33 14.40
N ILE A 50 -4.20 -12.61 13.70
CA ILE A 50 -4.52 -11.65 12.65
C ILE A 50 -3.92 -12.15 11.33
N PRO A 51 -4.64 -12.06 10.19
CA PRO A 51 -4.05 -12.33 8.88
C PRO A 51 -2.90 -11.36 8.58
N VAL A 52 -1.71 -11.89 8.28
CA VAL A 52 -0.52 -11.10 8.00
C VAL A 52 0.02 -11.40 6.61
N TYR A 53 0.29 -10.36 5.85
CA TYR A 53 0.93 -10.43 4.54
C TYR A 53 2.31 -9.79 4.61
N LEU A 54 3.31 -10.47 4.07
CA LEU A 54 4.64 -9.89 3.88
C LEU A 54 4.67 -8.97 2.66
N TYR A 55 5.52 -7.94 2.69
CA TYR A 55 5.71 -7.06 1.55
C TYR A 55 7.15 -6.55 1.41
N GLU A 56 7.46 -5.96 0.25
CA GLU A 56 8.78 -5.45 -0.14
C GLU A 56 9.87 -6.50 0.13
N ALA A 57 10.99 -6.13 0.75
CA ALA A 57 12.13 -7.02 0.95
C ALA A 57 11.85 -8.25 1.83
N ALA A 58 10.81 -8.23 2.65
CA ALA A 58 10.44 -9.37 3.48
C ALA A 58 9.64 -10.44 2.72
N GLN A 59 9.06 -10.12 1.57
CA GLN A 59 8.27 -11.04 0.75
C GLN A 59 9.14 -11.66 -0.36
N PRO A 60 9.40 -12.97 -0.32
CA PRO A 60 10.22 -13.62 -1.34
C PRO A 60 9.53 -13.75 -2.70
N ASP A 61 8.19 -13.76 -2.73
CA ASP A 61 7.42 -13.82 -3.97
C ASP A 61 7.24 -12.42 -4.56
N SER A 62 7.97 -12.12 -5.63
CA SER A 62 7.93 -10.82 -6.31
C SER A 62 6.55 -10.46 -6.89
N THR A 63 5.66 -11.43 -7.10
CA THR A 63 4.29 -11.18 -7.59
C THR A 63 3.38 -10.63 -6.50
N ARG A 64 3.75 -10.77 -5.23
CA ARG A 64 2.99 -10.40 -4.04
C ARG A 64 3.67 -9.37 -3.15
N ASN A 65 4.84 -8.86 -3.52
CA ASN A 65 5.62 -7.98 -2.65
C ASN A 65 5.17 -6.51 -2.69
N ASN A 66 4.38 -6.11 -3.67
CA ASN A 66 3.95 -4.72 -3.83
C ASN A 66 2.73 -4.42 -2.94
N LEU A 67 2.87 -3.44 -2.05
CA LEU A 67 1.82 -3.03 -1.12
C LEU A 67 0.49 -2.69 -1.81
N SER A 68 0.52 -2.00 -2.95
CA SER A 68 -0.70 -1.62 -3.67
C SER A 68 -1.44 -2.84 -4.24
N VAL A 69 -0.72 -3.88 -4.63
CA VAL A 69 -1.29 -5.16 -5.10
C VAL A 69 -1.91 -5.93 -3.92
N ILE A 70 -1.20 -5.95 -2.78
CA ILE A 70 -1.72 -6.58 -1.55
C ILE A 70 -3.00 -5.89 -1.09
N ARG A 71 -3.03 -4.55 -1.09
CA ARG A 71 -4.19 -3.75 -0.68
C ARG A 71 -5.31 -3.67 -1.70
N ALA A 72 -5.12 -4.15 -2.93
CA ALA A 72 -6.14 -4.05 -3.97
C ALA A 72 -7.47 -4.66 -3.51
N GLY A 73 -8.55 -3.89 -3.63
CA GLY A 73 -9.87 -4.20 -3.10
C GLY A 73 -10.12 -3.68 -1.69
N GLU A 74 -9.09 -3.18 -1.01
CA GLU A 74 -9.12 -2.58 0.31
C GLU A 74 -9.79 -3.48 1.37
N TYR A 75 -10.20 -2.90 2.50
CA TYR A 75 -10.89 -3.63 3.55
C TYR A 75 -12.20 -4.26 3.03
N GLU A 76 -12.93 -3.55 2.18
CA GLU A 76 -14.23 -3.97 1.65
C GLU A 76 -14.12 -5.19 0.72
N GLY A 77 -13.02 -5.33 0.02
CA GLY A 77 -12.74 -6.49 -0.84
C GLY A 77 -12.00 -7.63 -0.15
N PHE A 78 -11.41 -7.36 1.01
CA PHE A 78 -10.49 -8.29 1.67
C PHE A 78 -11.16 -9.62 2.07
N PHE A 79 -12.43 -9.61 2.48
CA PHE A 79 -13.16 -10.82 2.86
C PHE A 79 -13.35 -11.82 1.69
N LYS A 80 -13.32 -11.35 0.43
CA LYS A 80 -13.31 -12.21 -0.75
C LYS A 80 -11.89 -12.66 -1.06
N LYS A 81 -10.97 -11.70 -1.10
CA LYS A 81 -9.58 -11.88 -1.47
C LYS A 81 -8.88 -12.93 -0.60
N ILE A 82 -9.06 -12.91 0.71
CA ILE A 82 -8.43 -13.85 1.64
C ILE A 82 -8.79 -15.32 1.36
N LYS A 83 -9.89 -15.58 0.65
CA LYS A 83 -10.35 -16.93 0.28
C LYS A 83 -9.69 -17.45 -1.00
N GLU A 84 -9.04 -16.59 -1.75
CA GLU A 84 -8.36 -16.96 -2.98
C GLU A 84 -7.01 -17.62 -2.65
N PRO A 85 -6.66 -18.78 -3.25
CA PRO A 85 -5.45 -19.52 -2.91
C PRO A 85 -4.17 -18.68 -2.98
N GLN A 86 -4.04 -17.80 -3.97
CA GLN A 86 -2.90 -16.90 -4.15
C GLN A 86 -2.83 -15.79 -3.10
N TRP A 87 -3.92 -15.53 -2.38
CA TRP A 87 -4.01 -14.52 -1.32
C TRP A 87 -4.13 -15.12 0.07
N LYS A 88 -3.73 -16.38 0.23
CA LYS A 88 -3.57 -16.95 1.57
C LYS A 88 -2.55 -16.11 2.35
N PRO A 89 -2.84 -15.71 3.61
CA PRO A 89 -1.89 -14.99 4.44
C PRO A 89 -0.57 -15.74 4.59
N ASP A 90 0.53 -15.02 4.69
CA ASP A 90 1.84 -15.61 4.97
C ASP A 90 1.90 -16.14 6.41
N PHE A 91 1.21 -15.47 7.34
CA PHE A 91 1.04 -15.91 8.72
C PHE A 91 -0.36 -15.59 9.25
N GLY A 92 -0.75 -16.30 10.30
CA GLY A 92 -2.06 -16.14 10.93
C GLY A 92 -3.19 -16.86 10.18
N PRO A 93 -4.45 -16.62 10.58
CA PRO A 93 -5.59 -17.34 10.04
C PRO A 93 -5.96 -16.85 8.64
N ALA A 94 -6.39 -17.76 7.77
CA ALA A 94 -6.98 -17.41 6.48
C ALA A 94 -8.48 -17.10 6.62
N GLU A 95 -8.82 -16.34 7.66
CA GLU A 95 -10.19 -15.94 7.98
C GLU A 95 -10.28 -14.43 8.13
N PHE A 96 -11.34 -13.85 7.60
CA PHE A 96 -11.59 -12.41 7.71
C PHE A 96 -12.09 -12.03 9.10
N ASP A 97 -11.33 -11.18 9.79
CA ASP A 97 -11.76 -10.53 11.02
C ASP A 97 -12.32 -9.15 10.69
N ALA A 98 -13.64 -9.00 10.79
CA ALA A 98 -14.30 -7.75 10.45
C ALA A 98 -13.87 -6.56 11.34
N LYS A 99 -13.51 -6.79 12.60
CA LYS A 99 -13.10 -5.69 13.50
C LYS A 99 -11.66 -5.25 13.27
N ARG A 100 -10.76 -6.19 13.00
CA ARG A 100 -9.32 -5.91 12.87
C ARG A 100 -8.83 -5.83 11.44
N GLY A 101 -9.48 -6.57 10.52
CA GLY A 101 -9.00 -6.74 9.15
C GLY A 101 -7.73 -7.58 9.08
N GLY A 102 -6.86 -7.26 8.13
CA GLY A 102 -5.52 -7.83 8.00
C GLY A 102 -4.44 -6.79 8.20
N THR A 103 -3.18 -7.22 8.28
CA THR A 103 -2.04 -6.31 8.36
C THR A 103 -0.94 -6.71 7.37
N VAL A 104 -0.16 -5.73 6.95
CA VAL A 104 0.99 -5.93 6.05
C VAL A 104 2.26 -5.58 6.80
N ILE A 105 3.20 -6.52 6.90
CA ILE A 105 4.48 -6.35 7.60
C ILE A 105 5.62 -6.60 6.64
N GLY A 106 6.62 -5.73 6.62
CA GLY A 106 7.77 -5.93 5.73
C GLY A 106 8.93 -5.00 6.01
N ALA A 107 9.94 -5.07 5.17
CA ALA A 107 11.13 -4.25 5.25
C ALA A 107 11.30 -3.45 3.97
N ARG A 108 11.58 -2.16 4.07
CA ARG A 108 11.77 -1.23 2.95
C ARG A 108 12.72 -0.10 3.31
N ASP A 109 13.19 0.59 2.31
CA ASP A 109 13.94 1.83 2.49
C ASP A 109 13.06 2.99 2.97
N PHE A 110 13.70 4.09 3.32
CA PHE A 110 13.02 5.34 3.64
C PHE A 110 12.11 5.79 2.50
N LEU A 111 11.07 6.48 2.85
CA LEU A 111 10.30 7.28 1.92
C LEU A 111 9.92 8.61 2.59
N VAL A 112 9.74 9.63 1.77
CA VAL A 112 9.17 10.91 2.19
C VAL A 112 7.77 11.02 1.63
N ALA A 113 6.77 11.10 2.52
CA ALA A 113 5.41 11.42 2.11
C ALA A 113 5.33 12.95 1.87
N TYR A 114 4.92 13.33 0.67
CA TYR A 114 4.80 14.72 0.27
C TYR A 114 3.48 14.97 -0.45
N ASN A 115 2.66 15.83 0.10
CA ASN A 115 1.33 16.10 -0.41
C ASN A 115 1.21 17.55 -0.88
N ILE A 116 0.53 17.77 -2.00
CA ILE A 116 0.27 19.10 -2.56
C ILE A 116 -1.24 19.31 -2.70
N ASN A 117 -1.75 20.31 -1.98
CA ASN A 117 -3.14 20.75 -2.16
C ASN A 117 -3.26 21.53 -3.46
N LEU A 118 -4.31 21.25 -4.23
CA LEU A 118 -4.60 21.92 -5.48
C LEU A 118 -5.74 22.93 -5.29
N ASN A 119 -5.75 23.97 -6.10
CA ASN A 119 -6.84 24.96 -6.14
C ASN A 119 -8.06 24.47 -6.94
N THR A 120 -8.41 23.21 -6.77
CA THR A 120 -9.54 22.55 -7.46
C THR A 120 -10.10 21.45 -6.57
N THR A 121 -11.37 21.09 -6.78
CA THR A 121 -12.02 19.95 -6.16
C THR A 121 -11.97 18.68 -7.04
N SER A 122 -11.38 18.79 -8.24
CA SER A 122 -11.42 17.74 -9.25
C SER A 122 -10.37 16.64 -8.98
N THR A 123 -10.80 15.52 -8.46
CA THR A 123 -9.97 14.29 -8.34
C THR A 123 -9.41 13.84 -9.70
N ARG A 124 -10.18 14.05 -10.80
CA ARG A 124 -9.69 13.73 -12.14
C ARG A 124 -8.45 14.54 -12.52
N ARG A 125 -8.43 15.85 -12.19
CA ARG A 125 -7.27 16.73 -12.45
C ARG A 125 -6.10 16.34 -11.56
N ALA A 126 -6.34 16.07 -10.28
CA ALA A 126 -5.30 15.59 -9.36
C ALA A 126 -4.66 14.28 -9.84
N ASN A 127 -5.46 13.31 -10.26
CA ASN A 127 -4.94 12.06 -10.84
C ASN A 127 -4.18 12.29 -12.15
N ALA A 128 -4.65 13.19 -13.02
CA ALA A 128 -3.93 13.51 -14.26
C ALA A 128 -2.51 14.01 -13.96
N ILE A 129 -2.37 14.95 -13.01
CA ILE A 129 -1.07 15.46 -12.58
C ILE A 129 -0.24 14.36 -11.89
N ALA A 130 -0.86 13.57 -10.99
CA ALA A 130 -0.17 12.47 -10.32
C ALA A 130 0.41 11.46 -11.33
N PHE A 131 -0.30 11.19 -12.43
CA PHE A 131 0.16 10.31 -13.51
C PHE A 131 1.30 10.93 -14.33
N ASP A 132 1.30 12.24 -14.49
CA ASP A 132 2.37 12.95 -15.21
C ASP A 132 3.66 13.00 -14.40
N VAL A 133 3.58 13.04 -13.06
CA VAL A 133 4.76 13.15 -12.21
C VAL A 133 5.31 11.79 -11.75
N ARG A 134 4.46 10.78 -11.47
CA ARG A 134 4.92 9.50 -10.93
C ARG A 134 5.69 8.68 -11.95
N GLU A 135 6.72 7.95 -11.52
CA GLU A 135 7.57 7.14 -12.41
C GLU A 135 6.77 6.15 -13.28
N ALA A 136 5.79 5.47 -12.70
CA ALA A 136 4.95 4.50 -13.43
C ALA A 136 4.11 5.14 -14.55
N GLY A 137 3.87 6.45 -14.49
CA GLY A 137 3.14 7.18 -15.52
C GLY A 137 1.70 6.69 -15.70
N ARG A 138 1.27 6.62 -16.96
CA ARG A 138 -0.06 6.14 -17.38
C ARG A 138 0.01 5.31 -18.65
N ASN A 139 -1.00 4.48 -18.87
CA ASN A 139 -1.20 3.86 -20.16
C ASN A 139 -1.99 4.81 -21.07
N VAL A 140 -1.48 5.03 -22.28
CA VAL A 140 -2.12 5.79 -23.37
C VAL A 140 -2.37 4.85 -24.54
N GLU A 141 -3.36 5.18 -25.37
CA GLU A 141 -3.62 4.46 -26.60
C GLU A 141 -2.93 5.17 -27.76
N VAL A 142 -2.03 4.47 -28.45
CA VAL A 142 -1.35 4.94 -29.66
C VAL A 142 -1.58 3.88 -30.74
N ASP A 143 -2.20 4.27 -31.84
CA ASP A 143 -2.50 3.39 -32.97
C ASP A 143 -3.24 2.08 -32.57
N GLY A 144 -4.22 2.22 -31.65
CA GLY A 144 -5.02 1.09 -31.14
C GLY A 144 -4.27 0.16 -30.17
N LYS A 145 -3.05 0.51 -29.75
CA LYS A 145 -2.24 -0.25 -28.80
C LYS A 145 -2.05 0.55 -27.50
N LYS A 146 -2.17 -0.17 -26.37
CA LYS A 146 -1.84 0.42 -25.06
C LYS A 146 -0.32 0.51 -24.91
N VAL A 147 0.18 1.73 -24.76
CA VAL A 147 1.59 2.04 -24.54
C VAL A 147 1.72 2.74 -23.18
N ASN A 148 2.70 2.32 -22.38
CA ASN A 148 2.99 3.03 -21.13
C ASN A 148 3.75 4.32 -21.45
N GLN A 149 3.21 5.45 -21.01
CA GLN A 149 3.87 6.75 -20.99
C GLN A 149 4.39 7.00 -19.57
N PRO A 150 5.70 6.92 -19.32
CA PRO A 150 6.25 7.16 -17.99
C PRO A 150 6.02 8.62 -17.57
N GLY A 151 5.99 8.86 -16.28
CA GLY A 151 5.96 10.22 -15.74
C GLY A 151 7.35 10.86 -15.71
N THR A 152 7.39 12.08 -15.22
CA THR A 152 8.59 12.95 -15.30
C THR A 152 9.60 12.72 -14.19
N LEU A 153 9.17 12.18 -13.04
CA LEU A 153 10.01 12.02 -11.85
C LEU A 153 10.27 10.53 -11.57
N LYS A 154 11.55 10.18 -11.42
CA LYS A 154 11.96 8.84 -10.97
C LYS A 154 11.76 8.68 -9.46
N ALA A 155 11.58 7.45 -9.02
CA ALA A 155 11.39 7.08 -7.61
C ALA A 155 10.23 7.83 -6.91
N VAL A 156 9.23 8.26 -7.68
CA VAL A 156 8.01 8.90 -7.18
C VAL A 156 6.81 8.01 -7.45
N LYS A 157 6.09 7.67 -6.37
CA LYS A 157 4.75 7.07 -6.43
C LYS A 157 3.75 8.20 -6.13
N ALA A 158 2.66 8.31 -6.89
CA ALA A 158 1.67 9.37 -6.70
C ALA A 158 0.27 8.93 -7.07
N ILE A 159 -0.71 9.45 -6.30
CA ILE A 159 -2.15 9.35 -6.57
C ILE A 159 -2.80 10.73 -6.36
N GLY A 160 -3.92 10.96 -7.02
CA GLY A 160 -4.77 12.11 -6.79
C GLY A 160 -6.04 11.70 -6.06
N TRP A 161 -6.46 12.49 -5.09
CA TRP A 161 -7.69 12.28 -4.32
C TRP A 161 -8.35 13.62 -3.95
N TYR A 162 -9.49 13.55 -3.30
CA TYR A 162 -10.16 14.69 -2.70
C TYR A 162 -10.11 14.54 -1.18
N ILE A 163 -9.73 15.60 -0.48
CA ILE A 163 -9.73 15.65 0.98
C ILE A 163 -10.93 16.47 1.42
N GLU A 164 -11.89 15.81 2.02
CA GLU A 164 -13.15 16.43 2.42
C GLU A 164 -12.94 17.52 3.48
N GLU A 165 -12.06 17.27 4.45
CA GLU A 165 -11.73 18.21 5.52
C GLU A 165 -11.09 19.51 5.03
N TYR A 166 -10.40 19.45 3.89
CA TYR A 166 -9.75 20.63 3.29
C TYR A 166 -10.56 21.24 2.16
N GLY A 167 -11.59 20.53 1.68
CA GLY A 167 -12.42 20.98 0.56
C GLY A 167 -11.68 21.10 -0.77
N VAL A 168 -10.55 20.42 -0.94
CA VAL A 168 -9.70 20.51 -2.13
C VAL A 168 -9.21 19.13 -2.58
N ALA A 169 -8.90 19.03 -3.87
CA ALA A 169 -8.17 17.87 -4.38
C ALA A 169 -6.67 17.99 -4.02
N GLN A 170 -6.05 16.87 -3.81
CA GLN A 170 -4.65 16.78 -3.37
C GLN A 170 -3.92 15.73 -4.21
N ILE A 171 -2.65 15.97 -4.48
CA ILE A 171 -1.73 14.95 -4.97
C ILE A 171 -0.96 14.44 -3.76
N SER A 172 -1.08 13.13 -3.50
CA SER A 172 -0.30 12.45 -2.48
C SER A 172 0.85 11.70 -3.13
N MET A 173 2.06 11.98 -2.68
CA MET A 173 3.28 11.41 -3.22
C MET A 173 4.10 10.71 -2.15
N ASN A 174 4.76 9.62 -2.56
CA ASN A 174 5.84 8.99 -1.82
C ASN A 174 7.12 9.11 -2.66
N LEU A 175 8.09 9.83 -2.13
CA LEU A 175 9.44 9.91 -2.67
C LEU A 175 10.23 8.75 -2.06
N THR A 176 10.68 7.80 -2.88
CA THR A 176 11.21 6.51 -2.42
C THR A 176 12.71 6.33 -2.57
N ASN A 177 13.40 7.37 -3.09
CA ASN A 177 14.86 7.37 -3.19
C ASN A 177 15.39 8.78 -3.30
#